data_82a5faf5a9384681af189608865a1181
#
_entry.id   82a5faf5a9384681af189608865a1181
#
_cell.length_a   1.000
_cell.length_b   1.000
_cell.length_c   1.000
_cell.angle_alpha   90.00
_cell.angle_beta   90.00
_cell.angle_gamma   90.00
#
_symmetry.space_group_name_H-M   'P 1'
#
loop_
_entity.id
_entity.type
_entity.pdbx_description
1 polymer ?
#
loop_
_entity_poly.entity_id
_entity_poly.type
_entity_poly.pdbx_seq_one_letter_code
_entity_poly.pdbx_strand_id
1 'polypeptide(L)'
;MFAKEIYIRRRSALCGKMGSGLILIPGNMLTPNNYLNNAYYFRQDSSFLYYFGLNTPALVGLIDADSGEVALYGDDFTVEDIIWTGPQPSLREQGAEAGVSNTFPLADLKTHLTKAIVQGRRIHYLPPYRGETKLLLADLLGLKPAAQHDHKSVELMMAVAEMREKKGPEEIEELEKSFHIGYAMHTTATVSYTHLTL
;
A
#
# COMPACT_ATOMS: atom_id res chain seq x y z
N MET A 1 7.58 -0.85 -11.44
CA MET A 1 6.21 -1.39 -11.29
C MET A 1 6.11 -2.65 -12.14
N PHE A 2 5.50 -3.72 -11.65
CA PHE A 2 5.25 -4.92 -12.45
C PHE A 2 4.07 -4.72 -13.40
N ALA A 3 3.85 -5.66 -14.31
CA ALA A 3 2.66 -5.69 -15.16
C ALA A 3 1.40 -5.82 -14.28
N LYS A 4 0.31 -5.15 -14.66
CA LYS A 4 -0.95 -5.08 -13.87
C LYS A 4 -1.55 -6.45 -13.59
N GLU A 5 -1.33 -7.42 -14.48
CA GLU A 5 -1.81 -8.81 -14.37
C GLU A 5 -1.25 -9.50 -13.10
N ILE A 6 -0.06 -9.11 -12.66
CA ILE A 6 0.56 -9.63 -11.43
C ILE A 6 -0.24 -9.17 -10.21
N TYR A 7 -0.60 -7.90 -10.15
CA TYR A 7 -1.40 -7.35 -9.05
C TYR A 7 -2.82 -7.91 -9.04
N ILE A 8 -3.45 -8.06 -10.21
CA ILE A 8 -4.76 -8.71 -10.36
C ILE A 8 -4.71 -10.14 -9.81
N ARG A 9 -3.73 -10.94 -10.22
CA ARG A 9 -3.53 -12.31 -9.75
C ARG A 9 -3.32 -12.37 -8.24
N ARG A 10 -2.52 -11.47 -7.67
CA ARG A 10 -2.26 -11.41 -6.23
C ARG A 10 -3.53 -11.09 -5.43
N ARG A 11 -4.32 -10.13 -5.86
CA ARG A 11 -5.59 -9.79 -5.22
C ARG A 11 -6.61 -10.93 -5.33
N SER A 12 -6.73 -11.54 -6.50
CA SER A 12 -7.59 -12.72 -6.67
C SER A 12 -7.18 -13.89 -5.76
N ALA A 13 -5.88 -14.18 -5.65
CA ALA A 13 -5.37 -15.21 -4.76
C ALA A 13 -5.64 -14.87 -3.27
N LEU A 14 -5.55 -13.58 -2.89
CA LEU A 14 -5.88 -13.13 -1.55
C LEU A 14 -7.36 -13.34 -1.24
N CYS A 15 -8.27 -13.01 -2.14
CA CYS A 15 -9.71 -13.28 -1.99
C CYS A 15 -9.97 -14.76 -1.71
N GLY A 16 -9.34 -15.65 -2.48
CA GLY A 16 -9.48 -17.10 -2.30
C GLY A 16 -8.99 -17.61 -0.93
N LYS A 17 -8.06 -16.90 -0.29
CA LYS A 17 -7.57 -17.25 1.06
C LYS A 17 -8.43 -16.69 2.18
N MET A 18 -9.09 -15.55 1.96
CA MET A 18 -9.87 -14.86 3.00
C MET A 18 -11.30 -15.38 3.13
N GLY A 19 -11.87 -15.90 2.06
CA GLY A 19 -13.22 -16.47 2.03
C GLY A 19 -14.35 -15.44 2.04
N SER A 20 -14.37 -14.45 2.95
CA SER A 20 -15.42 -13.43 3.02
C SER A 20 -14.95 -12.13 3.68
N GLY A 21 -15.74 -11.06 3.53
CA GLY A 21 -15.50 -9.75 4.12
C GLY A 21 -14.77 -8.77 3.23
N LEU A 22 -14.49 -7.60 3.76
CA LEU A 22 -13.74 -6.54 3.06
C LEU A 22 -12.30 -6.47 3.57
N ILE A 23 -11.34 -6.42 2.67
CA ILE A 23 -9.92 -6.33 2.98
C ILE A 23 -9.48 -4.88 2.73
N LEU A 24 -9.15 -4.17 3.79
CA LEU A 24 -8.70 -2.79 3.76
C LEU A 24 -7.17 -2.74 3.79
N ILE A 25 -6.56 -2.17 2.76
CA ILE A 25 -5.11 -2.05 2.61
C ILE A 25 -4.77 -0.57 2.43
N PRO A 26 -4.52 0.17 3.51
CA PRO A 26 -4.10 1.56 3.41
C PRO A 26 -2.65 1.66 2.94
N GLY A 27 -2.41 2.61 2.04
CA GLY A 27 -1.07 3.08 1.73
C GLY A 27 -0.58 4.08 2.76
N ASN A 28 0.69 4.47 2.65
CA ASN A 28 1.28 5.45 3.52
C ASN A 28 0.93 6.88 3.10
N MET A 29 0.96 7.79 4.08
CA MET A 29 0.88 9.24 3.89
C MET A 29 2.28 9.83 3.81
N LEU A 30 2.40 11.04 3.25
CA LEU A 30 3.62 11.84 3.41
C LEU A 30 3.80 12.18 4.89
N THR A 31 5.02 12.06 5.37
CA THR A 31 5.37 12.40 6.76
C THR A 31 6.22 13.66 6.75
N PRO A 32 5.75 14.76 7.34
CA PRO A 32 6.54 15.98 7.44
C PRO A 32 7.72 15.78 8.40
N ASN A 33 8.85 16.40 8.09
CA ASN A 33 10.03 16.42 8.95
C ASN A 33 9.89 17.50 10.05
N ASN A 34 9.75 18.76 9.64
CA ASN A 34 9.66 19.90 10.56
C ASN A 34 8.50 20.86 10.18
N TYR A 35 8.02 20.83 8.96
CA TYR A 35 6.83 21.55 8.50
C TYR A 35 6.24 20.82 7.26
N LEU A 36 5.00 21.16 6.89
CA LEU A 36 4.18 20.41 5.95
C LEU A 36 4.87 20.12 4.60
N ASN A 37 5.54 21.13 4.03
CA ASN A 37 6.17 21.01 2.71
C ASN A 37 7.60 20.45 2.74
N ASN A 38 8.14 20.13 3.92
CA ASN A 38 9.42 19.46 4.08
C ASN A 38 9.19 18.02 4.56
N ALA A 39 8.83 17.14 3.64
CA ALA A 39 8.57 15.75 3.95
C ALA A 39 9.84 14.90 3.87
N TYR A 40 9.87 13.82 4.66
CA TYR A 40 10.82 12.73 4.46
C TYR A 40 10.63 12.11 3.07
N TYR A 41 11.69 11.45 2.57
CA TYR A 41 11.57 10.66 1.34
C TYR A 41 10.40 9.66 1.46
N PHE A 42 9.47 9.73 0.52
CA PHE A 42 8.27 8.91 0.58
C PHE A 42 8.60 7.43 0.37
N ARG A 43 8.09 6.60 1.25
CA ARG A 43 8.11 5.16 1.12
C ARG A 43 6.71 4.61 1.32
N GLN A 44 6.20 3.93 0.32
CA GLN A 44 4.90 3.30 0.38
C GLN A 44 4.88 2.09 1.31
N ASP A 45 3.71 1.76 1.85
CA ASP A 45 3.49 0.53 2.59
C ASP A 45 3.79 -0.70 1.71
N SER A 46 4.52 -1.65 2.28
CA SER A 46 4.98 -2.83 1.52
C SER A 46 3.84 -3.77 1.10
N SER A 47 2.76 -3.85 1.86
CA SER A 47 1.60 -4.65 1.49
C SER A 47 0.76 -3.94 0.44
N PHE A 48 0.60 -2.62 0.53
CA PHE A 48 -0.03 -1.83 -0.51
C PHE A 48 0.74 -1.96 -1.85
N LEU A 49 2.08 -1.82 -1.84
CA LEU A 49 2.91 -2.06 -3.03
C LEU A 49 2.75 -3.47 -3.60
N TYR A 50 2.67 -4.48 -2.74
CA TYR A 50 2.53 -5.87 -3.19
C TYR A 50 1.22 -6.12 -3.92
N TYR A 51 0.11 -5.50 -3.48
CA TYR A 51 -1.21 -5.73 -4.06
C TYR A 51 -1.63 -4.70 -5.10
N PHE A 52 -1.09 -3.49 -5.09
CA PHE A 52 -1.49 -2.40 -6.01
C PHE A 52 -0.35 -1.86 -6.87
N GLY A 53 0.90 -1.98 -6.44
CA GLY A 53 2.07 -1.51 -7.19
C GLY A 53 2.26 0.00 -7.26
N LEU A 54 1.36 0.78 -6.69
CA LEU A 54 1.37 2.23 -6.76
C LEU A 54 2.23 2.84 -5.66
N ASN A 55 3.09 3.79 -6.03
CA ASN A 55 3.98 4.48 -5.09
C ASN A 55 3.54 5.95 -4.85
N THR A 56 2.25 6.22 -4.91
CA THR A 56 1.64 7.51 -4.62
C THR A 56 1.13 7.53 -3.18
N PRO A 57 1.37 8.61 -2.40
CA PRO A 57 0.86 8.74 -1.03
C PRO A 57 -0.66 8.84 -0.98
N ALA A 58 -1.23 8.62 0.20
CA ALA A 58 -2.64 8.81 0.52
C ALA A 58 -3.64 7.95 -0.28
N LEU A 59 -3.20 6.83 -0.86
CA LEU A 59 -4.08 5.87 -1.50
C LEU A 59 -4.53 4.80 -0.51
N VAL A 60 -5.75 4.30 -0.69
CA VAL A 60 -6.29 3.17 0.07
C VAL A 60 -6.93 2.16 -0.88
N GLY A 61 -6.51 0.91 -0.78
CA GLY A 61 -7.11 -0.20 -1.49
C GLY A 61 -8.20 -0.88 -0.67
N LEU A 62 -9.32 -1.20 -1.30
CA LEU A 62 -10.38 -2.01 -0.72
C LEU A 62 -10.68 -3.19 -1.65
N ILE A 63 -10.61 -4.40 -1.10
CA ILE A 63 -10.86 -5.63 -1.85
C ILE A 63 -12.05 -6.32 -1.19
N ASP A 64 -13.05 -6.63 -1.96
CA ASP A 64 -14.21 -7.41 -1.53
C ASP A 64 -13.93 -8.90 -1.75
N ALA A 65 -13.71 -9.65 -0.68
CA ALA A 65 -13.41 -11.07 -0.78
C ALA A 65 -14.61 -11.93 -1.21
N ASP A 66 -15.83 -11.43 -1.04
CA ASP A 66 -17.05 -12.16 -1.44
C ASP A 66 -17.31 -12.06 -2.94
N SER A 67 -17.11 -10.87 -3.53
CA SER A 67 -17.37 -10.63 -4.96
C SER A 67 -16.10 -10.66 -5.83
N GLY A 68 -14.93 -10.47 -5.23
CA GLY A 68 -13.68 -10.24 -5.94
C GLY A 68 -13.52 -8.82 -6.49
N GLU A 69 -14.47 -7.92 -6.20
CA GLU A 69 -14.38 -6.53 -6.62
C GLU A 69 -13.26 -5.81 -5.88
N VAL A 70 -12.59 -4.91 -6.60
CA VAL A 70 -11.48 -4.11 -6.08
C VAL A 70 -11.75 -2.65 -6.35
N ALA A 71 -11.56 -1.82 -5.32
CA ALA A 71 -11.65 -0.38 -5.42
C ALA A 71 -10.36 0.30 -4.92
N LEU A 72 -10.02 1.41 -5.54
CA LEU A 72 -8.94 2.30 -5.13
C LEU A 72 -9.54 3.63 -4.71
N TYR A 73 -9.19 4.08 -3.51
CA TYR A 73 -9.60 5.37 -2.95
C TYR A 73 -8.41 6.30 -2.87
N GLY A 74 -8.64 7.54 -3.23
CA GLY A 74 -7.65 8.62 -3.20
C GLY A 74 -8.24 9.88 -3.80
N ASP A 75 -7.48 10.93 -3.82
CA ASP A 75 -7.91 12.20 -4.41
C ASP A 75 -6.98 12.56 -5.57
N ASP A 76 -7.52 13.20 -6.60
CA ASP A 76 -6.74 13.74 -7.70
C ASP A 76 -5.93 14.95 -7.21
N PHE A 77 -4.80 15.18 -7.84
CA PHE A 77 -3.95 16.33 -7.55
C PHE A 77 -4.68 17.63 -7.88
N THR A 78 -4.61 18.57 -6.96
CA THR A 78 -5.16 19.92 -7.16
C THR A 78 -4.30 20.71 -8.14
N VAL A 79 -4.84 21.84 -8.65
CA VAL A 79 -4.08 22.76 -9.49
C VAL A 79 -2.82 23.28 -8.76
N GLU A 80 -2.93 23.52 -7.45
CA GLU A 80 -1.82 23.93 -6.61
C GLU A 80 -0.73 22.83 -6.53
N ASP A 81 -1.11 21.59 -6.33
CA ASP A 81 -0.17 20.46 -6.35
C ASP A 81 0.56 20.35 -7.68
N ILE A 82 -0.15 20.52 -8.80
CA ILE A 82 0.41 20.45 -10.15
C ILE A 82 1.41 21.59 -10.42
N ILE A 83 1.17 22.77 -9.88
CA ILE A 83 2.12 23.91 -9.99
C ILE A 83 3.45 23.55 -9.35
N TRP A 84 3.44 22.85 -8.21
CA TRP A 84 4.66 22.50 -7.46
C TRP A 84 5.32 21.21 -7.95
N THR A 85 4.54 20.22 -8.37
CA THR A 85 5.04 18.87 -8.68
C THR A 85 5.06 18.53 -10.16
N GLY A 86 4.48 19.39 -10.99
CA GLY A 86 4.22 19.10 -12.40
C GLY A 86 2.97 18.21 -12.60
N PRO A 87 2.61 17.90 -13.86
CA PRO A 87 1.49 17.03 -14.17
C PRO A 87 1.65 15.66 -13.52
N GLN A 88 0.60 15.21 -12.84
CA GLN A 88 0.55 13.91 -12.18
C GLN A 88 -0.60 13.08 -12.77
N PRO A 89 -0.49 11.73 -12.80
CA PRO A 89 -1.57 10.88 -13.26
C PRO A 89 -2.78 11.00 -12.33
N SER A 90 -3.99 11.06 -12.92
CA SER A 90 -5.24 11.02 -12.17
C SER A 90 -5.40 9.70 -11.41
N LEU A 91 -6.25 9.68 -10.40
CA LEU A 91 -6.60 8.47 -9.65
C LEU A 91 -7.07 7.33 -10.57
N ARG A 92 -7.84 7.69 -11.61
CA ARG A 92 -8.32 6.74 -12.62
C ARG A 92 -7.19 6.12 -13.44
N GLU A 93 -6.22 6.92 -13.86
CA GLU A 93 -5.04 6.43 -14.60
C GLU A 93 -4.19 5.52 -13.71
N GLN A 94 -3.94 5.92 -12.46
CA GLN A 94 -3.26 5.09 -11.46
C GLN A 94 -4.01 3.77 -11.22
N GLY A 95 -5.35 3.82 -11.08
CA GLY A 95 -6.17 2.62 -10.97
C GLY A 95 -5.99 1.69 -12.17
N ALA A 96 -6.01 2.23 -13.39
CA ALA A 96 -5.82 1.45 -14.61
C ALA A 96 -4.43 0.77 -14.66
N GLU A 97 -3.38 1.44 -14.22
CA GLU A 97 -2.03 0.85 -14.09
C GLU A 97 -1.98 -0.30 -13.08
N ALA A 98 -2.74 -0.20 -11.98
CA ALA A 98 -2.87 -1.26 -10.99
C ALA A 98 -3.89 -2.36 -11.38
N GLY A 99 -4.57 -2.22 -12.51
CA GLY A 99 -5.66 -3.11 -12.92
C GLY A 99 -6.89 -3.00 -12.02
N VAL A 100 -7.23 -1.78 -11.60
CA VAL A 100 -8.43 -1.43 -10.83
C VAL A 100 -9.26 -0.42 -11.62
N SER A 101 -10.50 -0.79 -11.94
CA SER A 101 -11.43 0.08 -12.68
C SER A 101 -12.28 0.96 -11.78
N ASN A 102 -12.54 0.52 -10.55
CA ASN A 102 -13.36 1.25 -9.59
C ASN A 102 -12.47 2.19 -8.76
N THR A 103 -12.58 3.48 -9.02
CA THR A 103 -11.84 4.52 -8.30
C THR A 103 -12.81 5.51 -7.68
N PHE A 104 -12.56 5.92 -6.45
CA PHE A 104 -13.44 6.79 -5.68
C PHE A 104 -12.64 7.84 -4.89
N PRO A 105 -13.21 9.02 -4.63
CA PRO A 105 -12.62 9.97 -3.68
C PRO A 105 -12.39 9.33 -2.31
N LEU A 106 -11.33 9.73 -1.62
CA LEU A 106 -10.99 9.18 -0.31
C LEU A 106 -12.13 9.39 0.71
N ALA A 107 -12.87 10.50 0.59
CA ALA A 107 -14.01 10.81 1.46
C ALA A 107 -15.13 9.76 1.40
N ASP A 108 -15.31 9.06 0.29
CA ASP A 108 -16.37 8.06 0.12
C ASP A 108 -16.07 6.74 0.86
N LEU A 109 -14.79 6.48 1.19
CA LEU A 109 -14.38 5.24 1.83
C LEU A 109 -15.10 4.99 3.15
N LYS A 110 -15.25 6.02 3.99
CA LYS A 110 -15.95 5.91 5.27
C LYS A 110 -17.40 5.48 5.11
N THR A 111 -18.09 6.05 4.12
CA THR A 111 -19.47 5.70 3.80
C THR A 111 -19.60 4.26 3.35
N HIS A 112 -18.71 3.81 2.48
CA HIS A 112 -18.69 2.43 1.97
C HIS A 112 -18.39 1.41 3.09
N LEU A 113 -17.42 1.70 3.95
CA LEU A 113 -17.11 0.85 5.11
C LEU A 113 -18.25 0.81 6.13
N THR A 114 -18.84 1.97 6.45
CA THR A 114 -19.97 2.06 7.37
C THR A 114 -21.15 1.22 6.88
N LYS A 115 -21.48 1.31 5.58
CA LYS A 115 -22.52 0.47 4.99
C LYS A 115 -22.24 -1.02 5.14
N ALA A 116 -21.02 -1.44 4.90
CA ALA A 116 -20.63 -2.84 5.05
C ALA A 116 -20.70 -3.31 6.53
N ILE A 117 -20.27 -2.48 7.47
CA ILE A 117 -20.32 -2.77 8.90
C ILE A 117 -21.79 -2.92 9.36
N VAL A 118 -22.68 -2.04 8.93
CA VAL A 118 -24.13 -2.12 9.23
C VAL A 118 -24.74 -3.42 8.67
N GLN A 119 -24.23 -3.91 7.56
CA GLN A 119 -24.62 -5.20 6.97
C GLN A 119 -23.98 -6.42 7.68
N GLY A 120 -23.23 -6.21 8.76
CA GLY A 120 -22.56 -7.27 9.52
C GLY A 120 -21.30 -7.84 8.81
N ARG A 121 -20.81 -7.18 7.77
CA ARG A 121 -19.61 -7.64 7.07
C ARG A 121 -18.34 -7.31 7.86
N ARG A 122 -17.43 -8.26 7.93
CA ARG A 122 -16.14 -8.08 8.61
C ARG A 122 -15.20 -7.22 7.76
N ILE A 123 -14.51 -6.30 8.42
CA ILE A 123 -13.44 -5.52 7.80
C ILE A 123 -12.11 -6.10 8.28
N HIS A 124 -11.32 -6.63 7.35
CA HIS A 124 -9.99 -7.16 7.60
C HIS A 124 -8.94 -6.08 7.35
N TYR A 125 -8.03 -5.90 8.29
CA TYR A 125 -6.88 -5.01 8.14
C TYR A 125 -5.64 -5.60 8.83
N LEU A 126 -4.47 -5.21 8.35
CA LEU A 126 -3.18 -5.54 8.96
C LEU A 126 -2.91 -4.63 10.17
N PRO A 127 -2.16 -5.10 11.19
CA PRO A 127 -1.84 -4.27 12.34
C PRO A 127 -1.10 -3.00 11.91
N PRO A 128 -1.64 -1.80 12.24
CA PRO A 128 -1.02 -0.54 11.83
C PRO A 128 0.23 -0.26 12.66
N TYR A 129 1.33 0.09 12.01
CA TYR A 129 2.59 0.46 12.66
C TYR A 129 2.84 1.97 12.63
N ARG A 130 2.22 2.72 11.71
CA ARG A 130 2.34 4.19 11.59
C ARG A 130 1.22 4.90 12.34
N GLY A 131 1.55 6.06 12.92
CA GLY A 131 0.58 6.90 13.63
C GLY A 131 -0.57 7.37 12.74
N GLU A 132 -0.25 7.80 11.52
CA GLU A 132 -1.23 8.27 10.53
C GLU A 132 -2.23 7.16 10.16
N THR A 133 -1.75 5.93 9.94
CA THR A 133 -2.61 4.78 9.66
C THR A 133 -3.50 4.43 10.85
N LYS A 134 -3.01 4.57 12.09
CA LYS A 134 -3.83 4.38 13.29
C LYS A 134 -4.95 5.40 13.38
N LEU A 135 -4.68 6.66 13.08
CA LEU A 135 -5.69 7.72 13.06
C LEU A 135 -6.72 7.50 11.94
N LEU A 136 -6.26 7.12 10.75
CA LEU A 136 -7.14 6.78 9.64
C LEU A 136 -8.09 5.62 10.00
N LEU A 137 -7.57 4.52 10.56
CA LEU A 137 -8.41 3.40 11.00
C LEU A 137 -9.34 3.78 12.15
N ALA A 138 -8.94 4.69 13.05
CA ALA A 138 -9.80 5.19 14.11
C ALA A 138 -11.01 5.95 13.52
N ASP A 139 -10.77 6.80 12.53
CA ASP A 139 -11.83 7.53 11.84
C ASP A 139 -12.74 6.61 11.02
N LEU A 140 -12.18 5.70 10.24
CA LEU A 140 -12.91 4.82 9.34
C LEU A 140 -13.75 3.75 10.06
N LEU A 141 -13.20 3.16 11.13
CA LEU A 141 -13.80 1.99 11.79
C LEU A 141 -14.36 2.31 13.19
N GLY A 142 -14.18 3.53 13.70
CA GLY A 142 -14.56 3.91 15.05
C GLY A 142 -13.74 3.21 16.15
N LEU A 143 -12.61 2.60 15.82
CA LEU A 143 -11.77 1.86 16.75
C LEU A 143 -10.68 2.77 17.33
N LYS A 144 -10.66 2.94 18.65
CA LYS A 144 -9.57 3.67 19.31
C LYS A 144 -8.20 3.06 18.94
N PRO A 145 -7.14 3.86 18.74
CA PRO A 145 -5.82 3.35 18.37
C PRO A 145 -5.28 2.24 19.29
N ALA A 146 -5.57 2.29 20.58
CA ALA A 146 -5.16 1.27 21.55
C ALA A 146 -5.84 -0.09 21.31
N ALA A 147 -7.07 -0.11 20.80
CA ALA A 147 -7.84 -1.34 20.55
C ALA A 147 -7.56 -1.95 19.16
N GLN A 148 -6.97 -1.22 18.24
CA GLN A 148 -6.78 -1.69 16.85
C GLN A 148 -5.92 -2.95 16.75
N HIS A 149 -4.97 -3.12 17.66
CA HIS A 149 -4.13 -4.32 17.70
C HIS A 149 -4.94 -5.58 18.03
N ASP A 150 -5.94 -5.46 18.87
CA ASP A 150 -6.76 -6.61 19.30
C ASP A 150 -7.80 -7.01 18.24
N HIS A 151 -8.18 -6.06 17.39
CA HIS A 151 -9.14 -6.26 16.29
C HIS A 151 -8.51 -6.55 14.93
N LYS A 152 -7.17 -6.67 14.85
CA LYS A 152 -6.48 -7.04 13.60
C LYS A 152 -6.94 -8.40 13.06
N SER A 153 -6.91 -8.58 11.77
CA SER A 153 -7.24 -9.87 11.16
C SER A 153 -6.02 -10.80 11.13
N VAL A 154 -6.03 -11.81 11.98
CA VAL A 154 -4.97 -12.84 12.01
C VAL A 154 -5.00 -13.64 10.71
N GLU A 155 -6.18 -13.94 10.17
CA GLU A 155 -6.34 -14.63 8.89
C GLU A 155 -5.66 -13.86 7.75
N LEU A 156 -5.85 -12.53 7.71
CA LEU A 156 -5.20 -11.68 6.71
C LEU A 156 -3.68 -11.67 6.89
N MET A 157 -3.20 -11.61 8.13
CA MET A 157 -1.76 -11.66 8.42
C MET A 157 -1.13 -12.95 7.91
N MET A 158 -1.77 -14.09 8.16
CA MET A 158 -1.31 -15.41 7.70
C MET A 158 -1.34 -15.51 6.17
N ALA A 159 -2.44 -15.08 5.53
CA ALA A 159 -2.57 -15.07 4.08
C ALA A 159 -1.50 -14.22 3.40
N VAL A 160 -1.25 -13.01 3.93
CA VAL A 160 -0.21 -12.11 3.40
C VAL A 160 1.19 -12.69 3.61
N ALA A 161 1.48 -13.27 4.76
CA ALA A 161 2.77 -13.90 5.04
C ALA A 161 3.03 -15.06 4.07
N GLU A 162 2.09 -15.97 3.93
CA GLU A 162 2.20 -17.12 3.01
C GLU A 162 2.39 -16.70 1.55
N MET A 163 1.66 -15.67 1.09
CA MET A 163 1.78 -15.19 -0.27
C MET A 163 3.11 -14.48 -0.55
N ARG A 164 3.72 -13.84 0.45
CA ARG A 164 4.97 -13.09 0.32
C ARG A 164 6.22 -13.89 0.68
N GLU A 165 6.06 -15.01 1.35
CA GLU A 165 7.16 -15.92 1.72
C GLU A 165 7.89 -16.45 0.47
N LYS A 166 7.14 -16.88 -0.53
CA LYS A 166 7.70 -17.36 -1.81
C LYS A 166 7.69 -16.24 -2.85
N LYS A 167 8.86 -15.99 -3.45
CA LYS A 167 9.03 -14.93 -4.45
C LYS A 167 8.67 -15.43 -5.84
N GLY A 168 7.91 -14.62 -6.59
CA GLY A 168 7.65 -14.86 -7.99
C GLY A 168 8.87 -14.55 -8.88
N PRO A 169 8.88 -15.01 -10.13
CA PRO A 169 9.98 -14.75 -11.06
C PRO A 169 10.27 -13.25 -11.22
N GLU A 170 9.24 -12.44 -11.29
CA GLU A 170 9.32 -10.98 -11.39
C GLU A 170 9.96 -10.33 -10.15
N GLU A 171 9.73 -10.90 -8.97
CA GLU A 171 10.34 -10.43 -7.71
C GLU A 171 11.82 -10.86 -7.63
N ILE A 172 12.14 -12.05 -8.11
CA ILE A 172 13.52 -12.57 -8.16
C ILE A 172 14.37 -11.69 -9.09
N GLU A 173 13.86 -11.33 -10.26
CA GLU A 173 14.55 -10.43 -11.19
C GLU A 173 14.89 -9.07 -10.56
N GLU A 174 13.94 -8.47 -9.83
CA GLU A 174 14.20 -7.20 -9.14
C GLU A 174 15.15 -7.35 -7.94
N LEU A 175 15.10 -8.47 -7.24
CA LEU A 175 16.05 -8.78 -6.17
C LEU A 175 17.49 -8.93 -6.72
N GLU A 176 17.65 -9.60 -7.85
CA GLU A 176 18.97 -9.76 -8.50
C GLU A 176 19.55 -8.40 -8.92
N LYS A 177 18.74 -7.52 -9.53
CA LYS A 177 19.15 -6.14 -9.83
C LYS A 177 19.61 -5.40 -8.58
N SER A 178 18.84 -5.52 -7.49
CA SER A 178 19.17 -4.88 -6.21
C SER A 178 20.45 -5.43 -5.60
N PHE A 179 20.69 -6.74 -5.69
CA PHE A 179 21.93 -7.37 -5.22
C PHE A 179 23.14 -6.91 -6.01
N HIS A 180 23.04 -6.74 -7.32
CA HIS A 180 24.11 -6.18 -8.13
C HIS A 180 24.49 -4.76 -7.71
N ILE A 181 23.49 -3.92 -7.42
CA ILE A 181 23.72 -2.55 -6.91
C ILE A 181 24.42 -2.63 -5.53
N GLY A 182 23.89 -3.44 -4.62
CA GLY A 182 24.48 -3.64 -3.29
C GLY A 182 25.91 -4.17 -3.36
N TYR A 183 26.19 -5.12 -4.24
CA TYR A 183 27.54 -5.61 -4.47
C TYR A 183 28.49 -4.52 -4.96
N ALA A 184 28.07 -3.72 -5.95
CA ALA A 184 28.86 -2.61 -6.45
C ALA A 184 29.13 -1.56 -5.37
N MET A 185 28.15 -1.25 -4.53
CA MET A 185 28.31 -0.33 -3.39
C MET A 185 29.35 -0.85 -2.40
N HIS A 186 29.26 -2.12 -2.00
CA HIS A 186 30.19 -2.72 -1.03
C HIS A 186 31.62 -2.81 -1.59
N THR A 187 31.79 -3.25 -2.84
CA THR A 187 33.14 -3.32 -3.48
C THR A 187 33.77 -1.94 -3.62
N THR A 188 32.99 -0.94 -4.03
CA THR A 188 33.49 0.45 -4.15
C THR A 188 33.92 1.00 -2.79
N ALA A 189 33.12 0.78 -1.75
CA ALA A 189 33.45 1.21 -0.39
C ALA A 189 34.73 0.51 0.13
N THR A 190 34.87 -0.79 -0.11
CA THR A 190 36.06 -1.55 0.29
C THR A 190 37.32 -1.00 -0.36
N VAL A 191 37.31 -0.74 -1.67
CA VAL A 191 38.46 -0.19 -2.39
C VAL A 191 38.77 1.24 -1.91
N SER A 192 37.75 2.08 -1.76
CA SER A 192 37.93 3.45 -1.28
C SER A 192 38.50 3.52 0.13
N TYR A 193 38.04 2.64 1.04
CA TYR A 193 38.50 2.62 2.42
C TYR A 193 39.91 2.07 2.58
N THR A 194 40.30 1.05 1.81
CA THR A 194 41.64 0.44 1.90
C THR A 194 42.74 1.28 1.27
N HIS A 195 42.41 2.24 0.40
CA HIS A 195 43.35 3.15 -0.26
C HIS A 195 43.34 4.58 0.29
N LEU A 196 42.50 4.89 1.29
CA LEU A 196 42.62 6.11 2.06
C LEU A 196 43.84 5.98 3.01
N THR A 197 45.01 6.36 2.51
CA THR A 197 46.13 6.69 3.39
C THR A 197 45.75 7.94 4.18
N LEU A 198 45.62 7.79 5.48
CA LEU A 198 45.55 8.88 6.45
C LEU A 198 46.84 9.70 6.43
#